data_04c84add53f966f66ec6c91485f13e29
#
_entry.id   04c84add53f966f66ec6c91485f13e29
#
_cell.length_a   1.000
_cell.length_b   1.000
_cell.length_c   1.000
_cell.angle_alpha   90.00
_cell.angle_beta   90.00
_cell.angle_gamma   90.00
#
_symmetry.space_group_name_H-M   'P 1'
#
loop_
_entity.id
_entity.type
_entity.pdbx_description
1 polymer ?
#
loop_
_entity_poly.entity_id
_entity_poly.type
_entity_poly.pdbx_seq_one_letter_code
_entity_poly.pdbx_strand_id
1 'polypeptide(L)'
;MGILDLQQQLDTQTRPLTAEQQAEIRCHPAYAETMLGQMGVKDPLWLQVVSEHHERCDGTGYPQRLLRDAICDGARLLAVADSYAAMVTSRANRTARLPRQAMQTLYIERETAYDSAWVLALVRSLTLFPPGSMVALHNGDLALLRTRQRKPLDMQVWAVQNRSGALLQPPQPRSTAQPDHAVEQPVAVPEVLYAAIDWASLWQPPEPPTQVEPQAEAV
;
A
#
# COMPACT_ATOMS: atom_id res chain seq x y z
N MET A 1 6.04 -0.28 15.86
CA MET A 1 7.37 -0.08 16.44
C MET A 1 7.68 -1.00 17.62
N GLY A 2 6.78 -1.31 18.51
CA GLY A 2 7.06 -2.13 19.71
C GLY A 2 7.53 -3.58 19.49
N ILE A 3 7.64 -4.06 18.25
CA ILE A 3 8.02 -5.43 17.88
C ILE A 3 9.05 -5.47 16.73
N LEU A 4 9.98 -4.52 16.69
CA LEU A 4 10.91 -4.42 15.55
C LEU A 4 11.74 -5.70 15.35
N ASP A 5 12.25 -6.28 16.43
CA ASP A 5 13.06 -7.51 16.37
C ASP A 5 12.22 -8.70 15.91
N LEU A 6 10.98 -8.81 16.41
CA LEU A 6 10.04 -9.83 15.93
C LEU A 6 9.70 -9.61 14.45
N GLN A 7 9.48 -8.36 14.02
CA GLN A 7 9.19 -8.03 12.63
C GLN A 7 10.32 -8.51 11.69
N GLN A 8 11.58 -8.28 12.05
CA GLN A 8 12.73 -8.75 11.28
C GLN A 8 12.78 -10.29 11.17
N GLN A 9 12.43 -10.99 12.25
CA GLN A 9 12.32 -12.46 12.21
C GLN A 9 11.17 -12.92 11.28
N LEU A 10 10.03 -12.24 11.34
CA LEU A 10 8.84 -12.58 10.55
C LEU A 10 9.02 -12.27 9.06
N ASP A 11 9.87 -11.31 8.69
CA ASP A 11 10.13 -10.96 7.29
C ASP A 11 10.81 -12.11 6.52
N THR A 12 11.52 -13.00 7.22
CA THR A 12 12.17 -14.17 6.63
C THR A 12 11.48 -15.51 6.96
N GLN A 13 10.51 -15.51 7.88
CA GLN A 13 9.84 -16.71 8.34
C GLN A 13 8.79 -17.19 7.33
N THR A 14 8.97 -18.39 6.78
CA THR A 14 8.00 -19.03 5.86
C THR A 14 6.94 -19.87 6.58
N ARG A 15 7.20 -20.31 7.82
CA ARG A 15 6.26 -21.08 8.64
C ARG A 15 5.17 -20.18 9.24
N PRO A 16 3.99 -20.72 9.60
CA PRO A 16 2.97 -20.00 10.34
C PRO A 16 3.50 -19.43 11.67
N LEU A 17 2.85 -18.37 12.16
CA LEU A 17 3.16 -17.76 13.46
C LEU A 17 2.92 -18.77 14.59
N THR A 18 3.84 -18.80 15.57
CA THR A 18 3.62 -19.54 16.82
C THR A 18 2.62 -18.80 17.73
N ALA A 19 2.10 -19.46 18.74
CA ALA A 19 1.20 -18.85 19.71
C ALA A 19 1.89 -17.70 20.48
N GLU A 20 3.18 -17.87 20.81
CA GLU A 20 4.00 -16.84 21.47
C GLU A 20 4.18 -15.62 20.56
N GLN A 21 4.52 -15.82 19.30
CA GLN A 21 4.64 -14.74 18.33
C GLN A 21 3.30 -13.98 18.14
N GLN A 22 2.18 -14.70 18.11
CA GLN A 22 0.86 -14.09 18.05
C GLN A 22 0.54 -13.27 19.29
N ALA A 23 0.90 -13.75 20.48
CA ALA A 23 0.72 -13.03 21.74
C ALA A 23 1.58 -11.75 21.75
N GLU A 24 2.83 -11.82 21.33
CA GLU A 24 3.73 -10.67 21.23
C GLU A 24 3.21 -9.62 20.24
N ILE A 25 2.74 -10.06 19.05
CA ILE A 25 2.10 -9.17 18.09
C ILE A 25 0.90 -8.46 18.73
N ARG A 26 0.07 -9.16 19.49
CA ARG A 26 -1.10 -8.54 20.13
C ARG A 26 -0.75 -7.54 21.22
N CYS A 27 0.45 -7.60 21.78
CA CYS A 27 0.92 -6.65 22.79
C CYS A 27 1.57 -5.39 22.20
N HIS A 28 1.91 -5.38 20.87
CA HIS A 28 2.66 -4.27 20.30
C HIS A 28 1.97 -2.89 20.39
N PRO A 29 0.63 -2.74 20.35
CA PRO A 29 0.01 -1.43 20.51
C PRO A 29 0.31 -0.81 21.87
N ALA A 30 0.23 -1.61 22.95
CA ALA A 30 0.55 -1.17 24.30
C ALA A 30 2.05 -0.85 24.47
N TYR A 31 2.93 -1.64 23.85
CA TYR A 31 4.36 -1.35 23.85
C TYR A 31 4.67 -0.06 23.09
N ALA A 32 4.05 0.14 21.93
CA ALA A 32 4.25 1.35 21.14
C ALA A 32 3.76 2.61 21.89
N GLU A 33 2.62 2.55 22.56
CA GLU A 33 2.11 3.62 23.41
C GLU A 33 3.10 3.96 24.53
N THR A 34 3.59 2.94 25.25
CA THR A 34 4.58 3.10 26.32
C THR A 34 5.88 3.74 25.80
N MET A 35 6.41 3.26 24.67
CA MET A 35 7.62 3.80 24.05
C MET A 35 7.45 5.26 23.63
N LEU A 36 6.33 5.61 23.01
CA LEU A 36 6.04 6.99 22.63
C LEU A 36 5.97 7.91 23.83
N GLY A 37 5.35 7.46 24.92
CA GLY A 37 5.32 8.20 26.18
C GLY A 37 6.74 8.44 26.77
N GLN A 38 7.60 7.42 26.74
CA GLN A 38 9.01 7.55 27.15
C GLN A 38 9.82 8.48 26.25
N MET A 39 9.48 8.56 24.95
CA MET A 39 10.07 9.50 24.00
C MET A 39 9.54 10.93 24.12
N GLY A 40 8.61 11.16 25.06
CA GLY A 40 8.07 12.49 25.36
C GLY A 40 6.84 12.88 24.54
N VAL A 41 6.20 11.95 23.84
CA VAL A 41 4.91 12.19 23.18
C VAL A 41 3.85 12.38 24.26
N LYS A 42 3.18 13.54 24.27
CA LYS A 42 2.16 13.92 25.24
C LYS A 42 0.77 14.11 24.63
N ASP A 43 0.66 14.00 23.32
CA ASP A 43 -0.63 14.10 22.64
C ASP A 43 -1.49 12.86 22.96
N PRO A 44 -2.60 13.03 23.72
CA PRO A 44 -3.42 11.93 24.14
C PRO A 44 -4.11 11.23 22.97
N LEU A 45 -4.48 12.00 21.92
CA LEU A 45 -5.10 11.42 20.73
C LEU A 45 -4.11 10.52 19.97
N TRP A 46 -2.85 10.95 19.82
CA TRP A 46 -1.84 10.13 19.18
C TRP A 46 -1.62 8.81 19.94
N LEU A 47 -1.47 8.87 21.26
CA LEU A 47 -1.28 7.68 22.10
C LEU A 47 -2.50 6.75 21.99
N GLN A 48 -3.71 7.31 22.06
CA GLN A 48 -4.95 6.54 21.93
C GLN A 48 -5.07 5.88 20.55
N VAL A 49 -4.78 6.58 19.47
CA VAL A 49 -4.79 6.00 18.10
C VAL A 49 -3.82 4.82 18.00
N VAL A 50 -2.62 4.94 18.58
CA VAL A 50 -1.62 3.88 18.55
C VAL A 50 -2.05 2.68 19.38
N SER A 51 -2.67 2.88 20.54
CA SER A 51 -3.10 1.77 21.40
C SER A 51 -4.34 1.03 20.86
N GLU A 52 -5.21 1.70 20.07
CA GLU A 52 -6.49 1.15 19.62
C GLU A 52 -6.53 0.72 18.16
N HIS A 53 -5.47 0.92 17.35
CA HIS A 53 -5.54 0.72 15.89
C HIS A 53 -5.77 -0.72 15.42
N HIS A 54 -5.68 -1.70 16.31
CA HIS A 54 -6.06 -3.08 16.06
C HIS A 54 -7.38 -3.48 16.71
N GLU A 55 -8.11 -2.52 17.29
CA GLU A 55 -9.49 -2.77 17.68
C GLU A 55 -10.38 -2.93 16.43
N ARG A 56 -11.45 -3.70 16.57
CA ARG A 56 -12.45 -3.96 15.53
C ARG A 56 -13.81 -3.53 16.02
N CYS A 57 -14.61 -2.95 15.16
CA CYS A 57 -15.93 -2.41 15.51
C CYS A 57 -16.89 -3.46 16.11
N ASP A 58 -16.65 -4.73 15.87
CA ASP A 58 -17.41 -5.86 16.41
C ASP A 58 -16.89 -6.40 17.76
N GLY A 59 -15.84 -5.78 18.32
CA GLY A 59 -15.22 -6.20 19.58
C GLY A 59 -14.32 -7.43 19.48
N THR A 60 -14.03 -7.92 18.28
CA THR A 60 -13.11 -9.05 18.07
C THR A 60 -11.64 -8.63 18.00
N GLY A 61 -11.38 -7.31 18.06
CA GLY A 61 -10.05 -6.72 18.03
C GLY A 61 -9.24 -6.92 19.30
N TYR A 62 -8.15 -6.19 19.40
CA TYR A 62 -7.25 -6.18 20.56
C TYR A 62 -6.57 -4.83 20.71
N PRO A 63 -6.04 -4.44 21.89
CA PRO A 63 -5.88 -5.27 23.09
C PRO A 63 -7.12 -5.25 24.01
N GLN A 64 -8.01 -4.25 23.91
CA GLN A 64 -9.08 -4.00 24.90
C GLN A 64 -10.42 -4.60 24.48
N ARG A 65 -10.57 -5.02 23.23
CA ARG A 65 -11.82 -5.52 22.64
C ARG A 65 -12.96 -4.51 22.68
N LEU A 66 -12.63 -3.28 22.33
CA LEU A 66 -13.58 -2.17 22.29
C LEU A 66 -14.61 -2.36 21.19
N LEU A 67 -15.84 -1.93 21.46
CA LEU A 67 -16.89 -1.83 20.43
C LEU A 67 -16.79 -0.48 19.71
N ARG A 68 -17.40 -0.39 18.53
CA ARG A 68 -17.35 0.74 17.58
C ARG A 68 -17.28 2.10 18.26
N ASP A 69 -18.24 2.43 19.13
CA ASP A 69 -18.36 3.76 19.71
C ASP A 69 -17.32 4.05 20.79
N ALA A 70 -16.67 3.01 21.30
CA ALA A 70 -15.59 3.13 22.28
C ALA A 70 -14.21 3.29 21.62
N ILE A 71 -14.07 2.99 20.32
CA ILE A 71 -12.83 3.14 19.57
C ILE A 71 -12.73 4.57 19.05
N CYS A 72 -11.62 5.28 19.30
CA CYS A 72 -11.45 6.63 18.78
C CYS A 72 -11.44 6.65 17.25
N ASP A 73 -11.92 7.75 16.68
CA ASP A 73 -12.12 7.88 15.23
C ASP A 73 -10.82 7.71 14.44
N GLY A 74 -9.70 8.27 14.94
CA GLY A 74 -8.37 8.09 14.34
C GLY A 74 -7.90 6.63 14.33
N ALA A 75 -8.22 5.85 15.36
CA ALA A 75 -7.89 4.43 15.39
C ALA A 75 -8.72 3.62 14.39
N ARG A 76 -10.02 3.94 14.23
CA ARG A 76 -10.88 3.32 13.21
C ARG A 76 -10.37 3.59 11.80
N LEU A 77 -9.91 4.82 11.52
CA LEU A 77 -9.27 5.18 10.25
C LEU A 77 -7.97 4.37 10.05
N LEU A 78 -7.09 4.37 11.08
CA LEU A 78 -5.80 3.69 10.99
C LEU A 78 -5.97 2.18 10.83
N ALA A 79 -6.95 1.56 11.49
CA ALA A 79 -7.27 0.14 11.34
C ALA A 79 -7.58 -0.26 9.88
N VAL A 80 -8.34 0.58 9.17
CA VAL A 80 -8.65 0.36 7.74
C VAL A 80 -7.40 0.50 6.89
N ALA A 81 -6.60 1.55 7.11
CA ALA A 81 -5.38 1.80 6.35
C ALA A 81 -4.31 0.72 6.57
N ASP A 82 -4.09 0.32 7.83
CA ASP A 82 -3.13 -0.74 8.19
C ASP A 82 -3.55 -2.09 7.61
N SER A 83 -4.82 -2.45 7.73
CA SER A 83 -5.35 -3.70 7.16
C SER A 83 -5.19 -3.75 5.64
N TYR A 84 -5.44 -2.62 4.95
CA TYR A 84 -5.19 -2.52 3.52
C TYR A 84 -3.71 -2.72 3.20
N ALA A 85 -2.83 -1.96 3.84
CA ALA A 85 -1.38 -2.03 3.65
C ALA A 85 -0.86 -3.45 3.91
N ALA A 86 -1.30 -4.06 5.01
CA ALA A 86 -0.95 -5.43 5.34
C ALA A 86 -1.39 -6.44 4.25
N MET A 87 -2.56 -6.27 3.64
CA MET A 87 -3.04 -7.16 2.60
C MET A 87 -2.28 -7.03 1.28
N VAL A 88 -1.85 -5.82 0.89
CA VAL A 88 -1.16 -5.57 -0.38
C VAL A 88 0.36 -5.71 -0.28
N THR A 89 0.90 -5.96 0.91
CA THR A 89 2.33 -6.20 1.13
C THR A 89 2.62 -7.69 1.22
N SER A 90 3.59 -8.17 0.42
CA SER A 90 4.10 -9.54 0.52
C SER A 90 4.90 -9.72 1.80
N ARG A 91 4.80 -10.92 2.37
CA ARG A 91 5.66 -11.42 3.45
C ARG A 91 6.16 -12.81 3.09
N ALA A 92 7.23 -13.28 3.72
CA ALA A 92 7.79 -14.60 3.41
C ALA A 92 6.77 -15.75 3.48
N ASN A 93 5.77 -15.63 4.37
CA ASN A 93 4.71 -16.63 4.58
C ASN A 93 3.38 -16.29 3.90
N ARG A 94 3.29 -15.16 3.16
CA ARG A 94 2.02 -14.72 2.55
C ARG A 94 2.24 -13.87 1.32
N THR A 95 1.71 -14.30 0.19
CA THR A 95 1.67 -13.50 -1.05
C THR A 95 0.76 -12.28 -0.88
N ALA A 96 1.19 -11.14 -1.41
CA ALA A 96 0.36 -9.93 -1.48
C ALA A 96 -0.93 -10.20 -2.25
N ARG A 97 -2.04 -9.62 -1.77
CA ARG A 97 -3.28 -9.55 -2.54
C ARG A 97 -3.22 -8.40 -3.54
N LEU A 98 -3.91 -8.55 -4.65
CA LEU A 98 -4.12 -7.42 -5.55
C LEU A 98 -4.90 -6.31 -4.82
N PRO A 99 -4.61 -5.02 -5.07
CA PRO A 99 -5.32 -3.89 -4.44
C PRO A 99 -6.84 -4.00 -4.49
N ARG A 100 -7.39 -4.44 -5.64
CA ARG A 100 -8.83 -4.67 -5.80
C ARG A 100 -9.37 -5.72 -4.83
N GLN A 101 -8.64 -6.81 -4.62
CA GLN A 101 -9.05 -7.89 -3.70
C GLN A 101 -9.01 -7.41 -2.24
N ALA A 102 -7.98 -6.63 -1.87
CA ALA A 102 -7.89 -6.04 -0.54
C ALA A 102 -9.07 -5.08 -0.27
N MET A 103 -9.38 -4.18 -1.22
CA MET A 103 -10.53 -3.29 -1.11
C MET A 103 -11.86 -4.04 -1.02
N GLN A 104 -12.02 -5.13 -1.78
CA GLN A 104 -13.22 -5.97 -1.73
C GLN A 104 -13.39 -6.62 -0.35
N THR A 105 -12.32 -7.13 0.25
CA THR A 105 -12.35 -7.68 1.61
C THR A 105 -12.80 -6.64 2.63
N LEU A 106 -12.18 -5.45 2.64
CA LEU A 106 -12.57 -4.37 3.54
C LEU A 106 -14.02 -3.92 3.33
N TYR A 107 -14.47 -3.87 2.07
CA TYR A 107 -15.84 -3.50 1.74
C TYR A 107 -16.86 -4.51 2.27
N ILE A 108 -16.57 -5.80 2.21
CA ILE A 108 -17.43 -6.87 2.78
C ILE A 108 -17.51 -6.73 4.30
N GLU A 109 -16.40 -6.44 4.98
CA GLU A 109 -16.30 -6.37 6.44
C GLU A 109 -16.64 -4.98 7.02
N ARG A 110 -17.04 -3.99 6.21
CA ARG A 110 -17.24 -2.59 6.62
C ARG A 110 -18.34 -2.36 7.65
N GLU A 111 -19.32 -3.24 7.72
CA GLU A 111 -20.43 -3.11 8.69
C GLU A 111 -20.17 -3.89 9.99
N THR A 112 -19.16 -4.74 9.97
CA THR A 112 -18.81 -5.60 11.12
C THR A 112 -17.49 -5.16 11.74
N ALA A 113 -16.39 -5.54 11.13
CA ALA A 113 -15.06 -5.34 11.68
C ALA A 113 -14.54 -3.91 11.54
N TYR A 114 -14.88 -3.22 10.48
CA TYR A 114 -14.38 -1.89 10.17
C TYR A 114 -15.48 -0.82 10.17
N ASP A 115 -15.07 0.42 10.30
CA ASP A 115 -15.97 1.56 10.15
C ASP A 115 -16.30 1.81 8.68
N SER A 116 -17.59 1.78 8.35
CA SER A 116 -18.11 1.92 6.99
C SER A 116 -17.70 3.24 6.32
N ALA A 117 -17.70 4.35 7.07
CA ALA A 117 -17.34 5.65 6.53
C ALA A 117 -15.87 5.68 6.08
N TRP A 118 -14.96 5.14 6.89
CA TRP A 118 -13.54 5.09 6.58
C TRP A 118 -13.20 4.10 5.48
N VAL A 119 -13.87 2.95 5.42
CA VAL A 119 -13.72 2.02 4.28
C VAL A 119 -14.16 2.68 2.98
N LEU A 120 -15.32 3.36 2.97
CA LEU A 120 -15.80 4.07 1.77
C LEU A 120 -14.89 5.23 1.38
N ALA A 121 -14.31 5.95 2.36
CA ALA A 121 -13.33 6.99 2.11
C ALA A 121 -12.06 6.42 1.46
N LEU A 122 -11.55 5.28 1.95
CA LEU A 122 -10.41 4.57 1.35
C LEU A 122 -10.72 4.16 -0.10
N VAL A 123 -11.85 3.48 -0.33
CA VAL A 123 -12.27 3.02 -1.67
C VAL A 123 -12.40 4.18 -2.66
N ARG A 124 -12.91 5.33 -2.21
CA ARG A 124 -12.99 6.56 -3.04
C ARG A 124 -11.62 7.20 -3.26
N SER A 125 -10.71 7.05 -2.30
CA SER A 125 -9.36 7.63 -2.36
C SER A 125 -8.42 6.82 -3.23
N LEU A 126 -8.56 5.49 -3.20
CA LEU A 126 -7.81 4.57 -4.03
C LEU A 126 -8.60 4.36 -5.33
N THR A 127 -7.97 4.61 -6.47
CA THR A 127 -8.52 4.24 -7.78
C THR A 127 -8.47 2.73 -7.97
N LEU A 128 -9.07 2.20 -9.06
CA LEU A 128 -8.99 0.78 -9.42
C LEU A 128 -7.55 0.27 -9.48
N PHE A 129 -6.63 1.16 -9.85
CA PHE A 129 -5.20 0.91 -9.92
C PHE A 129 -4.47 1.99 -9.11
N PRO A 130 -4.28 1.79 -7.80
CA PRO A 130 -3.50 2.74 -7.00
C PRO A 130 -2.03 2.77 -7.42
N PRO A 131 -1.29 3.83 -7.08
CA PRO A 131 0.16 3.87 -7.28
C PRO A 131 0.82 2.61 -6.71
N GLY A 132 1.78 2.05 -7.45
CA GLY A 132 2.38 0.74 -7.14
C GLY A 132 1.67 -0.46 -7.78
N SER A 133 0.51 -0.28 -8.42
CA SER A 133 -0.14 -1.36 -9.15
C SER A 133 0.65 -1.71 -10.42
N MET A 134 0.87 -3.02 -10.63
CA MET A 134 1.35 -3.57 -11.89
C MET A 134 0.17 -3.99 -12.75
N VAL A 135 0.25 -3.69 -14.04
CA VAL A 135 -0.78 -4.03 -15.04
C VAL A 135 -0.14 -4.63 -16.27
N ALA A 136 -0.84 -5.58 -16.90
CA ALA A 136 -0.55 -6.02 -18.25
C ALA A 136 -1.28 -5.10 -19.23
N LEU A 137 -0.59 -4.70 -20.30
CA LEU A 137 -1.12 -3.90 -21.39
C LEU A 137 -1.46 -4.78 -22.59
N HIS A 138 -2.37 -4.34 -23.47
CA HIS A 138 -2.78 -5.10 -24.67
C HIS A 138 -1.61 -5.46 -25.59
N ASN A 139 -0.57 -4.65 -25.66
CA ASN A 139 0.65 -4.96 -26.42
C ASN A 139 1.53 -6.03 -25.76
N GLY A 140 1.17 -6.51 -24.55
CA GLY A 140 1.91 -7.49 -23.76
C GLY A 140 3.00 -6.92 -22.85
N ASP A 141 3.16 -5.60 -22.78
CA ASP A 141 4.07 -4.98 -21.80
C ASP A 141 3.52 -5.11 -20.39
N LEU A 142 4.42 -5.27 -19.40
CA LEU A 142 4.11 -5.08 -17.99
C LEU A 142 4.48 -3.65 -17.59
N ALA A 143 3.54 -2.95 -17.00
CA ALA A 143 3.70 -1.55 -16.66
C ALA A 143 3.26 -1.24 -15.22
N LEU A 144 3.91 -0.24 -14.61
CA LEU A 144 3.67 0.20 -13.24
C LEU A 144 2.97 1.57 -13.24
N LEU A 145 1.98 1.73 -12.37
CA LEU A 145 1.41 3.04 -12.07
C LEU A 145 2.24 3.74 -11.00
N ARG A 146 2.76 4.94 -11.30
CA ARG A 146 3.56 5.75 -10.35
C ARG A 146 2.72 6.77 -9.60
N THR A 147 1.70 7.31 -10.23
CA THR A 147 0.93 8.43 -9.71
C THR A 147 -0.55 8.12 -9.68
N ARG A 148 -1.26 8.77 -8.73
CA ARG A 148 -2.71 8.71 -8.68
C ARG A 148 -3.31 9.34 -9.94
N GLN A 149 -4.12 8.58 -10.65
CA GLN A 149 -4.75 9.04 -11.87
C GLN A 149 -6.16 9.59 -11.60
N ARG A 150 -6.48 10.71 -12.23
CA ARG A 150 -7.83 11.30 -12.13
C ARG A 150 -8.80 10.74 -13.17
N LYS A 151 -8.27 10.23 -14.29
CA LYS A 151 -9.06 9.67 -15.41
C LYS A 151 -8.76 8.18 -15.53
N PRO A 152 -9.74 7.28 -15.30
CA PRO A 152 -9.50 5.82 -15.33
C PRO A 152 -9.06 5.27 -16.69
N LEU A 153 -9.42 5.95 -17.79
CA LEU A 153 -9.15 5.50 -19.15
C LEU A 153 -7.93 6.18 -19.80
N ASP A 154 -7.33 7.15 -19.13
CA ASP A 154 -6.14 7.87 -19.63
C ASP A 154 -5.13 7.94 -18.48
N MET A 155 -4.50 6.81 -18.21
CA MET A 155 -3.48 6.70 -17.18
C MET A 155 -2.10 6.75 -17.81
N GLN A 156 -1.17 7.45 -17.13
CA GLN A 156 0.25 7.35 -17.43
C GLN A 156 0.83 6.17 -16.63
N VAL A 157 1.37 5.21 -17.36
CA VAL A 157 2.01 4.02 -16.79
C VAL A 157 3.44 3.92 -17.29
N TRP A 158 4.31 3.24 -16.57
CA TRP A 158 5.70 3.03 -16.94
C TRP A 158 5.93 1.56 -17.25
N ALA A 159 6.09 1.24 -18.52
CA ALA A 159 6.44 -0.10 -18.95
C ALA A 159 7.84 -0.46 -18.44
N VAL A 160 7.92 -1.54 -17.69
CA VAL A 160 9.14 -2.06 -17.03
C VAL A 160 9.65 -3.34 -17.70
N GLN A 161 8.76 -4.05 -18.40
CA GLN A 161 9.08 -5.26 -19.14
C GLN A 161 8.26 -5.30 -20.42
N ASN A 162 8.87 -5.70 -21.52
CA ASN A 162 8.17 -5.84 -22.78
C ASN A 162 7.56 -7.25 -22.96
N ARG A 163 6.78 -7.44 -24.02
CA ARG A 163 6.13 -8.71 -24.38
C ARG A 163 7.08 -9.91 -24.44
N SER A 164 8.35 -9.71 -24.80
CA SER A 164 9.34 -10.81 -24.88
C SER A 164 9.97 -11.15 -23.52
N GLY A 165 9.58 -10.45 -22.44
CA GLY A 165 10.15 -10.62 -21.09
C GLY A 165 11.42 -9.81 -20.85
N ALA A 166 11.88 -9.00 -21.81
CA ALA A 166 13.05 -8.14 -21.63
C ALA A 166 12.70 -6.92 -20.76
N LEU A 167 13.59 -6.60 -19.79
CA LEU A 167 13.47 -5.41 -18.96
C LEU A 167 13.67 -4.15 -19.81
N LEU A 168 12.85 -3.15 -19.57
CA LEU A 168 12.98 -1.81 -20.14
C LEU A 168 13.70 -0.92 -19.12
N GLN A 169 14.94 -0.58 -19.42
CA GLN A 169 15.78 0.28 -18.60
C GLN A 169 16.36 1.42 -19.46
N PRO A 170 15.95 2.68 -19.20
CA PRO A 170 14.97 3.11 -18.21
C PRO A 170 13.53 2.66 -18.53
N PRO A 171 12.65 2.59 -17.52
CA PRO A 171 11.23 2.33 -17.73
C PRO A 171 10.61 3.35 -18.69
N GLN A 172 9.76 2.88 -19.60
CA GLN A 172 9.24 3.72 -20.67
C GLN A 172 7.81 4.19 -20.39
N PRO A 173 7.52 5.50 -20.49
CA PRO A 173 6.16 6.00 -20.30
C PRO A 173 5.23 5.48 -21.41
N ARG A 174 3.99 5.16 -21.03
CA ARG A 174 2.88 4.77 -21.91
C ARG A 174 1.62 5.49 -21.47
N SER A 175 0.75 5.87 -22.41
CA SER A 175 -0.60 6.35 -22.12
C SER A 175 -1.60 5.24 -22.42
N THR A 176 -2.46 4.93 -21.46
CA THR A 176 -3.50 3.92 -21.62
C THR A 176 -4.65 4.39 -22.52
N ALA A 177 -4.67 5.66 -22.91
CA ALA A 177 -5.56 6.20 -23.95
C ALA A 177 -5.27 5.61 -25.35
N GLN A 178 -4.05 5.09 -25.57
CA GLN A 178 -3.70 4.40 -26.83
C GLN A 178 -4.22 2.96 -26.75
N PRO A 179 -4.91 2.44 -27.79
CA PRO A 179 -5.51 1.11 -27.74
C PRO A 179 -4.52 -0.01 -27.42
N ASP A 180 -3.31 0.04 -27.98
CA ASP A 180 -2.26 -0.97 -27.72
C ASP A 180 -1.72 -0.93 -26.31
N HIS A 181 -1.87 0.21 -25.62
CA HIS A 181 -1.45 0.38 -24.23
C HIS A 181 -2.62 0.36 -23.24
N ALA A 182 -3.83 0.04 -23.68
CA ALA A 182 -4.95 -0.13 -22.77
C ALA A 182 -4.65 -1.23 -21.73
N VAL A 183 -5.13 -1.05 -20.52
CA VAL A 183 -4.94 -2.05 -19.46
C VAL A 183 -5.80 -3.27 -19.78
N GLU A 184 -5.16 -4.42 -19.89
CA GLU A 184 -5.84 -5.71 -20.06
C GLU A 184 -6.28 -6.26 -18.70
N GLN A 185 -5.33 -6.33 -17.74
CA GLN A 185 -5.61 -6.83 -16.39
C GLN A 185 -4.58 -6.36 -15.36
N PRO A 186 -4.96 -6.27 -14.08
CA PRO A 186 -3.99 -6.14 -13.00
C PRO A 186 -3.22 -7.44 -12.81
N VAL A 187 -1.92 -7.35 -12.53
CA VAL A 187 -1.06 -8.50 -12.25
C VAL A 187 -0.30 -8.32 -10.95
N ALA A 188 -0.04 -9.42 -10.25
CA ALA A 188 0.93 -9.41 -9.16
C ALA A 188 2.34 -9.22 -9.76
N VAL A 189 3.19 -8.46 -9.06
CA VAL A 189 4.59 -8.31 -9.51
C VAL A 189 5.30 -9.65 -9.39
N PRO A 190 5.80 -10.25 -10.49
CA PRO A 190 6.59 -11.48 -10.40
C PRO A 190 7.82 -11.26 -9.53
N GLU A 191 8.16 -12.23 -8.68
CA GLU A 191 9.28 -12.10 -7.74
C GLU A 191 10.61 -11.78 -8.45
N VAL A 192 10.87 -12.45 -9.57
CA VAL A 192 12.04 -12.20 -10.41
C VAL A 192 12.07 -10.76 -10.94
N LEU A 193 10.92 -10.24 -11.36
CA LEU A 193 10.79 -8.87 -11.84
C LEU A 193 10.94 -7.87 -10.67
N TYR A 194 10.38 -8.20 -9.51
CA TYR A 194 10.51 -7.36 -8.31
C TYR A 194 11.97 -7.14 -7.92
N ALA A 195 12.78 -8.20 -7.96
CA ALA A 195 14.21 -8.13 -7.64
C ALA A 195 15.05 -7.40 -8.72
N ALA A 196 14.57 -7.36 -9.96
CA ALA A 196 15.30 -6.78 -11.09
C ALA A 196 15.02 -5.29 -11.34
N ILE A 197 13.93 -4.75 -10.76
CA ILE A 197 13.54 -3.34 -10.93
C ILE A 197 14.27 -2.47 -9.90
N ASP A 198 14.88 -1.38 -10.34
CA ASP A 198 15.31 -0.31 -9.45
C ASP A 198 14.09 0.54 -9.03
N TRP A 199 13.46 0.11 -7.93
CA TRP A 199 12.28 0.78 -7.37
C TRP A 199 12.55 2.21 -6.94
N ALA A 200 13.78 2.51 -6.48
CA ALA A 200 14.13 3.85 -6.03
C ALA A 200 14.10 4.84 -7.19
N SER A 201 14.66 4.48 -8.34
CA SER A 201 14.64 5.33 -9.54
C SER A 201 13.22 5.55 -10.09
N LEU A 202 12.35 4.55 -9.96
CA LEU A 202 10.95 4.66 -10.42
C LEU A 202 10.16 5.71 -9.66
N TRP A 203 10.48 5.99 -8.39
CA TRP A 203 9.76 6.95 -7.55
C TRP A 203 10.40 8.33 -7.50
N GLN A 204 11.52 8.54 -8.18
CA GLN A 204 12.11 9.89 -8.30
C GLN A 204 11.17 10.77 -9.14
N PRO A 205 10.98 12.05 -8.77
CA PRO A 205 10.25 12.97 -9.61
C PRO A 205 10.92 13.04 -11.00
N PRO A 206 10.15 13.16 -12.10
CA PRO A 206 10.74 13.38 -13.41
C PRO A 206 11.63 14.62 -13.34
N GLU A 207 12.81 14.54 -13.94
CA GLU A 207 13.66 15.73 -14.06
C GLU A 207 12.84 16.87 -14.68
N PRO A 208 12.94 18.09 -14.13
CA PRO A 208 12.26 19.23 -14.74
C PRO A 208 12.72 19.32 -16.20
N PRO A 209 11.82 19.64 -17.15
CA PRO A 209 12.20 19.78 -18.54
C PRO A 209 13.37 20.76 -18.63
N THR A 210 14.47 20.33 -19.24
CA THR A 210 15.64 21.17 -19.49
C THR A 210 15.13 22.46 -20.12
N GLN A 211 15.28 23.58 -19.46
CA GLN A 211 14.93 24.87 -20.02
C GLN A 211 15.80 25.03 -21.28
N VAL A 212 15.17 24.97 -22.45
CA VAL A 212 15.80 25.34 -23.68
C VAL A 212 16.02 26.84 -23.56
N GLU A 213 17.26 27.26 -23.38
CA GLU A 213 17.62 28.67 -23.42
C GLU A 213 17.12 29.24 -24.77
N PRO A 214 16.38 30.36 -24.75
CA PRO A 214 15.98 31.02 -25.98
C PRO A 214 17.25 31.39 -26.75
N GLN A 215 17.42 30.84 -27.94
CA GLN A 215 18.48 31.27 -28.87
C GLN A 215 18.30 32.77 -29.07
N ALA A 216 19.27 33.55 -28.63
CA ALA A 216 19.31 34.98 -28.92
C ALA A 216 19.32 35.14 -30.42
N GLU A 217 18.23 35.69 -30.96
CA GLU A 217 18.19 36.18 -32.33
C GLU A 217 19.31 37.26 -32.49
N ALA A 218 20.31 36.90 -33.27
CA ALA A 218 21.31 37.87 -33.72
C ALA A 218 20.67 38.85 -34.73
N VAL A 219 20.65 40.11 -34.34
CA VAL A 219 20.29 41.25 -35.21
C VAL A 219 21.50 41.56 -36.11
#